data_abe59137d20879de23a8ac4b59022574
#
_entry.id   abe59137d20879de23a8ac4b59022574
#
_cell.length_a   1.000
_cell.length_b   1.000
_cell.length_c   1.000
_cell.angle_alpha   90.00
_cell.angle_beta   90.00
_cell.angle_gamma   90.00
#
_symmetry.space_group_name_H-M   'P 1'
#
loop_
_entity.id
_entity.type
_entity.pdbx_description
1 polymer ?
#
loop_
_entity_poly.entity_id
_entity_poly.type
_entity_poly.pdbx_seq_one_letter_code
_entity_poly.pdbx_strand_id
1 'polypeptide(L)'
;MKDILQAGRDVFAEKGYDAATSAEIAQRAGISEATVFSYFSGKRELCARVIADWYDEIIQAFETGLPRDGSVRQQFAFIVRTHLRLMLVNGTGLCSLVLSEGRTKQHDLSDTLTELQRRYTAPLMDVLARGQELGHVRGDIPLRLMRSLVFGPMEHVLWDATLAKRRLSQTQIDTTANELIEVLWVALQPPDANAAALTQFRQDVEEASRRFEQETKRAT
;
A
#
# COMPACT_ATOMS: atom_id res chain seq x y z
N MET A 1 -10.42 -17.08 -21.83
CA MET A 1 -10.56 -16.07 -20.75
C MET A 1 -9.20 -15.49 -20.32
N LYS A 2 -8.26 -16.31 -19.86
CA LYS A 2 -6.93 -15.81 -19.40
C LYS A 2 -6.21 -14.96 -20.45
N ASP A 3 -6.20 -15.37 -21.70
CA ASP A 3 -5.54 -14.64 -22.80
C ASP A 3 -6.16 -13.27 -23.05
N ILE A 4 -7.48 -13.14 -22.88
CA ILE A 4 -8.19 -11.85 -23.00
C ILE A 4 -7.80 -10.91 -21.84
N LEU A 5 -7.74 -11.43 -20.60
CA LEU A 5 -7.34 -10.64 -19.44
C LEU A 5 -5.88 -10.21 -19.57
N GLN A 6 -4.98 -11.08 -20.03
CA GLN A 6 -3.59 -10.71 -20.25
C GLN A 6 -3.45 -9.65 -21.34
N ALA A 7 -4.11 -9.83 -22.49
CA ALA A 7 -4.13 -8.84 -23.56
C ALA A 7 -4.72 -7.49 -23.09
N GLY A 8 -5.80 -7.53 -22.31
CA GLY A 8 -6.40 -6.35 -21.67
C GLY A 8 -5.44 -5.67 -20.73
N ARG A 9 -4.75 -6.43 -19.87
CA ARG A 9 -3.71 -5.93 -18.97
C ARG A 9 -2.63 -5.16 -19.71
N ASP A 10 -2.10 -5.74 -20.79
CA ASP A 10 -1.04 -5.13 -21.58
C ASP A 10 -1.51 -3.85 -22.27
N VAL A 11 -2.69 -3.86 -22.92
CA VAL A 11 -3.24 -2.71 -23.62
C VAL A 11 -3.59 -1.58 -22.66
N PHE A 12 -4.25 -1.89 -21.54
CA PHE A 12 -4.57 -0.87 -20.53
C PHE A 12 -3.32 -0.29 -19.86
N ALA A 13 -2.30 -1.12 -19.58
CA ALA A 13 -1.05 -0.65 -19.02
C ALA A 13 -0.27 0.26 -19.98
N GLU A 14 -0.32 -0.01 -21.28
CA GLU A 14 0.36 0.77 -22.31
C GLU A 14 -0.33 2.11 -22.63
N LYS A 15 -1.67 2.10 -22.70
CA LYS A 15 -2.46 3.20 -23.26
C LYS A 15 -3.38 3.92 -22.26
N GLY A 16 -3.59 3.33 -21.10
CA GLY A 16 -4.63 3.77 -20.17
C GLY A 16 -6.03 3.32 -20.62
N TYR A 17 -7.04 3.65 -19.82
CA TYR A 17 -8.42 3.25 -20.08
C TYR A 17 -9.00 3.91 -21.33
N ASP A 18 -8.86 5.22 -21.48
CA ASP A 18 -9.54 5.99 -22.52
C ASP A 18 -9.09 5.61 -23.93
N ALA A 19 -7.77 5.50 -24.15
CA ALA A 19 -7.19 5.20 -25.45
C ALA A 19 -7.20 3.71 -25.83
N ALA A 20 -7.43 2.80 -24.87
CA ALA A 20 -7.56 1.36 -25.13
C ALA A 20 -8.89 1.05 -25.83
N THR A 21 -8.88 0.10 -26.79
CA THR A 21 -10.08 -0.36 -27.49
C THR A 21 -10.27 -1.87 -27.36
N SER A 22 -11.53 -2.33 -27.38
CA SER A 22 -11.85 -3.75 -27.34
C SER A 22 -11.33 -4.49 -28.58
N ALA A 23 -11.34 -3.83 -29.73
CA ALA A 23 -10.80 -4.36 -30.97
C ALA A 23 -9.29 -4.67 -30.87
N GLU A 24 -8.53 -3.77 -30.28
CA GLU A 24 -7.09 -3.94 -30.07
C GLU A 24 -6.77 -5.03 -29.05
N ILE A 25 -7.56 -5.14 -27.98
CA ILE A 25 -7.44 -6.24 -27.02
C ILE A 25 -7.75 -7.58 -27.69
N ALA A 26 -8.81 -7.65 -28.51
CA ALA A 26 -9.16 -8.83 -29.30
C ALA A 26 -8.04 -9.23 -30.24
N GLN A 27 -7.48 -8.27 -30.99
CA GLN A 27 -6.35 -8.49 -31.87
C GLN A 27 -5.13 -9.05 -31.14
N ARG A 28 -4.79 -8.47 -29.98
CA ARG A 28 -3.66 -8.94 -29.15
C ARG A 28 -3.90 -10.32 -28.56
N ALA A 29 -5.14 -10.65 -28.24
CA ALA A 29 -5.54 -11.99 -27.77
C ALA A 29 -5.67 -13.04 -28.90
N GLY A 30 -5.56 -12.63 -30.19
CA GLY A 30 -5.71 -13.53 -31.34
C GLY A 30 -7.14 -14.01 -31.57
N ILE A 31 -8.15 -13.24 -31.19
CA ILE A 31 -9.57 -13.57 -31.30
C ILE A 31 -10.37 -12.44 -31.97
N SER A 32 -11.64 -12.68 -32.26
CA SER A 32 -12.54 -11.62 -32.74
C SER A 32 -13.03 -10.73 -31.61
N GLU A 33 -13.35 -9.47 -31.92
CA GLU A 33 -13.99 -8.55 -30.96
C GLU A 33 -15.35 -9.08 -30.47
N ALA A 34 -16.10 -9.75 -31.34
CA ALA A 34 -17.34 -10.45 -30.97
C ALA A 34 -17.11 -11.51 -29.88
N THR A 35 -15.96 -12.18 -29.92
CA THR A 35 -15.57 -13.14 -28.88
C THR A 35 -15.29 -12.43 -27.56
N VAL A 36 -14.65 -11.26 -27.56
CA VAL A 36 -14.46 -10.47 -26.32
C VAL A 36 -15.81 -10.09 -25.74
N PHE A 37 -16.75 -9.60 -26.55
CA PHE A 37 -18.10 -9.22 -26.11
C PHE A 37 -18.98 -10.40 -25.68
N SER A 38 -18.62 -11.64 -26.02
CA SER A 38 -19.30 -12.82 -25.46
C SER A 38 -18.94 -13.09 -23.99
N TYR A 39 -17.79 -12.56 -23.52
CA TYR A 39 -17.32 -12.70 -22.15
C TYR A 39 -17.57 -11.46 -21.29
N PHE A 40 -17.60 -10.27 -21.89
CA PHE A 40 -17.69 -8.99 -21.21
C PHE A 40 -18.71 -8.09 -21.91
N SER A 41 -19.58 -7.44 -21.16
CA SER A 41 -20.58 -6.52 -21.69
C SER A 41 -19.99 -5.26 -22.35
N GLY A 42 -18.70 -4.99 -22.12
CA GLY A 42 -17.99 -3.86 -22.70
C GLY A 42 -16.59 -3.66 -22.11
N LYS A 43 -15.88 -2.65 -22.64
CA LYS A 43 -14.53 -2.28 -22.22
C LYS A 43 -14.42 -2.04 -20.69
N ARG A 44 -15.48 -1.51 -20.10
CA ARG A 44 -15.51 -1.18 -18.67
C ARG A 44 -15.49 -2.43 -17.80
N GLU A 45 -16.34 -3.41 -18.09
CA GLU A 45 -16.35 -4.68 -17.37
C GLU A 45 -15.05 -5.44 -17.55
N LEU A 46 -14.50 -5.45 -18.77
CA LEU A 46 -13.18 -6.02 -19.04
C LEU A 46 -12.09 -5.35 -18.22
N CYS A 47 -12.07 -4.01 -18.14
CA CYS A 47 -11.11 -3.26 -17.32
C CYS A 47 -11.25 -3.58 -15.84
N ALA A 48 -12.48 -3.60 -15.29
CA ALA A 48 -12.74 -3.98 -13.91
C ALA A 48 -12.23 -5.39 -13.60
N ARG A 49 -12.44 -6.32 -14.52
CA ARG A 49 -11.98 -7.69 -14.35
C ARG A 49 -10.45 -7.82 -14.44
N VAL A 50 -9.80 -7.07 -15.31
CA VAL A 50 -8.32 -7.00 -15.40
C VAL A 50 -7.74 -6.46 -14.09
N ILE A 51 -8.32 -5.42 -13.54
CA ILE A 51 -7.90 -4.85 -12.26
C ILE A 51 -8.12 -5.86 -11.13
N ALA A 52 -9.27 -6.53 -11.09
CA ALA A 52 -9.58 -7.53 -10.08
C ALA A 52 -8.60 -8.71 -10.11
N ASP A 53 -8.31 -9.23 -11.30
CA ASP A 53 -7.36 -10.32 -11.51
C ASP A 53 -5.95 -9.96 -11.02
N TRP A 54 -5.52 -8.72 -11.28
CA TRP A 54 -4.25 -8.21 -10.79
C TRP A 54 -4.20 -8.06 -9.26
N TYR A 55 -5.28 -7.56 -8.63
CA TYR A 55 -5.37 -7.51 -7.17
C TYR A 55 -5.36 -8.91 -6.56
N ASP A 56 -6.05 -9.87 -7.16
CA ASP A 56 -6.07 -11.26 -6.70
C ASP A 56 -4.65 -11.88 -6.73
N GLU A 57 -3.84 -11.59 -7.77
CA GLU A 57 -2.43 -12.00 -7.81
C GLU A 57 -1.62 -11.45 -6.61
N ILE A 58 -1.83 -10.17 -6.27
CA ILE A 58 -1.11 -9.52 -5.16
C ILE A 58 -1.57 -10.12 -3.82
N ILE A 59 -2.88 -10.25 -3.63
CA ILE A 59 -3.47 -10.85 -2.42
C ILE A 59 -2.93 -12.27 -2.24
N GLN A 60 -2.93 -13.07 -3.30
CA GLN A 60 -2.40 -14.43 -3.27
C GLN A 60 -0.90 -14.45 -2.90
N ALA A 61 -0.11 -13.51 -3.41
CA ALA A 61 1.30 -13.41 -3.05
C ALA A 61 1.49 -13.10 -1.55
N PHE A 62 0.64 -12.26 -0.95
CA PHE A 62 0.66 -12.03 0.48
C PHE A 62 0.24 -13.27 1.27
N GLU A 63 -0.87 -13.91 0.90
CA GLU A 63 -1.42 -15.07 1.62
C GLU A 63 -0.48 -16.27 1.61
N THR A 64 0.19 -16.52 0.49
CA THR A 64 1.07 -17.68 0.31
C THR A 64 2.50 -17.44 0.81
N GLY A 65 3.00 -16.21 0.72
CA GLY A 65 4.39 -15.88 1.04
C GLY A 65 4.60 -15.28 2.43
N LEU A 66 3.54 -14.87 3.14
CA LEU A 66 3.68 -14.26 4.46
C LEU A 66 4.31 -15.26 5.46
N PRO A 67 5.46 -14.92 6.10
CA PRO A 67 6.13 -15.81 7.04
C PRO A 67 5.29 -15.93 8.31
N ARG A 68 4.47 -16.99 8.42
CA ARG A 68 3.51 -17.17 9.53
C ARG A 68 4.18 -17.25 10.89
N ASP A 69 5.36 -17.87 10.97
CA ASP A 69 6.16 -18.00 12.19
C ASP A 69 7.12 -16.81 12.39
N GLY A 70 7.09 -15.84 11.51
CA GLY A 70 7.93 -14.65 11.57
C GLY A 70 7.44 -13.63 12.61
N SER A 71 8.37 -12.80 13.11
CA SER A 71 8.01 -11.66 13.95
C SER A 71 7.11 -10.66 13.18
N VAL A 72 6.38 -9.82 13.92
CA VAL A 72 5.54 -8.75 13.35
C VAL A 72 6.35 -7.88 12.36
N ARG A 73 7.60 -7.53 12.72
CA ARG A 73 8.50 -6.78 11.84
C ARG A 73 8.85 -7.54 10.56
N GLN A 74 9.11 -8.84 10.64
CA GLN A 74 9.40 -9.65 9.44
C GLN A 74 8.21 -9.75 8.52
N GLN A 75 7.00 -9.91 9.06
CA GLN A 75 5.76 -9.93 8.27
C GLN A 75 5.45 -8.58 7.65
N PHE A 76 5.60 -7.50 8.40
CA PHE A 76 5.51 -6.13 7.88
C PHE A 76 6.50 -5.90 6.73
N ALA A 77 7.77 -6.23 6.93
CA ALA A 77 8.82 -6.08 5.92
C ALA A 77 8.54 -6.91 4.66
N PHE A 78 8.00 -8.12 4.82
CA PHE A 78 7.58 -8.96 3.69
C PHE A 78 6.48 -8.27 2.86
N ILE A 79 5.45 -7.71 3.51
CA ILE A 79 4.34 -7.02 2.83
C ILE A 79 4.86 -5.82 2.05
N VAL A 80 5.69 -4.96 2.66
CA VAL A 80 6.25 -3.77 2.00
C VAL A 80 7.10 -4.16 0.77
N ARG A 81 7.99 -5.14 0.92
CA ARG A 81 8.83 -5.61 -0.20
C ARG A 81 8.01 -6.21 -1.32
N THR A 82 7.06 -7.09 -1.00
CA THR A 82 6.20 -7.76 -1.98
C THR A 82 5.35 -6.74 -2.72
N HIS A 83 4.76 -5.78 -2.00
CA HIS A 83 4.00 -4.69 -2.60
C HIS A 83 4.83 -3.92 -3.65
N LEU A 84 5.97 -3.39 -3.25
CA LEU A 84 6.79 -2.59 -4.15
C LEU A 84 7.32 -3.40 -5.35
N ARG A 85 7.70 -4.65 -5.15
CA ARG A 85 8.14 -5.53 -6.25
C ARG A 85 7.04 -5.77 -7.27
N LEU A 86 5.84 -6.16 -6.82
CA LEU A 86 4.73 -6.46 -7.73
C LEU A 86 4.23 -5.21 -8.47
N MET A 87 4.20 -4.08 -7.77
CA MET A 87 3.73 -2.83 -8.35
C MET A 87 4.74 -2.20 -9.33
N LEU A 88 6.04 -2.21 -8.98
CA LEU A 88 7.07 -1.54 -9.77
C LEU A 88 7.62 -2.38 -10.91
N VAL A 89 7.67 -3.72 -10.78
CA VAL A 89 8.21 -4.59 -11.84
C VAL A 89 7.17 -4.84 -12.93
N ASN A 90 5.96 -5.21 -12.54
CA ASN A 90 4.94 -5.70 -13.47
C ASN A 90 3.68 -4.81 -13.52
N GLY A 91 3.58 -3.84 -12.64
CA GLY A 91 2.31 -3.16 -12.36
C GLY A 91 2.25 -1.66 -12.64
N THR A 92 3.35 -1.00 -13.02
CA THR A 92 3.39 0.48 -13.13
C THR A 92 2.28 1.06 -14.02
N GLY A 93 1.96 0.42 -15.14
CA GLY A 93 0.86 0.86 -16.01
C GLY A 93 -0.52 0.64 -15.40
N LEU A 94 -0.73 -0.51 -14.72
CA LEU A 94 -1.99 -0.79 -14.00
C LEU A 94 -2.13 0.05 -12.74
N CYS A 95 -1.02 0.35 -12.03
CA CYS A 95 -1.04 1.30 -10.92
C CYS A 95 -1.52 2.67 -11.38
N SER A 96 -0.98 3.18 -12.50
CA SER A 96 -1.41 4.45 -13.09
C SER A 96 -2.91 4.42 -13.42
N LEU A 97 -3.39 3.33 -13.99
CA LEU A 97 -4.80 3.13 -14.31
C LEU A 97 -5.67 3.16 -13.05
N VAL A 98 -5.32 2.40 -12.02
CA VAL A 98 -6.09 2.35 -10.75
C VAL A 98 -6.08 3.70 -10.04
N LEU A 99 -4.95 4.39 -10.04
CA LEU A 99 -4.82 5.72 -9.42
C LEU A 99 -5.61 6.80 -10.19
N SER A 100 -5.71 6.71 -11.52
CA SER A 100 -6.51 7.62 -12.33
C SER A 100 -8.00 7.34 -12.20
N GLU A 101 -8.42 6.08 -12.36
CA GLU A 101 -9.82 5.67 -12.31
C GLU A 101 -10.41 5.71 -10.88
N GLY A 102 -9.63 5.39 -9.86
CA GLY A 102 -10.07 5.46 -8.46
C GLY A 102 -10.37 6.87 -7.96
N ARG A 103 -9.90 7.91 -8.65
CA ARG A 103 -10.21 9.32 -8.36
C ARG A 103 -11.40 9.86 -9.14
N THR A 104 -11.78 9.23 -10.25
CA THR A 104 -12.98 9.57 -11.00
C THR A 104 -14.19 8.92 -10.33
N LYS A 105 -15.07 9.74 -9.75
CA LYS A 105 -16.31 9.31 -9.07
C LYS A 105 -17.36 8.73 -10.03
N GLN A 106 -16.99 7.82 -10.90
CA GLN A 106 -17.95 7.09 -11.73
C GLN A 106 -18.39 5.82 -10.97
N HIS A 107 -19.60 5.83 -10.48
CA HIS A 107 -20.17 4.94 -9.47
C HIS A 107 -20.01 3.42 -9.66
N ASP A 108 -19.87 2.90 -10.87
CA ASP A 108 -19.92 1.43 -11.08
C ASP A 108 -18.60 0.68 -10.82
N LEU A 109 -17.45 1.36 -10.84
CA LEU A 109 -16.16 0.75 -10.47
C LEU A 109 -15.80 0.98 -9.02
N SER A 110 -16.38 1.98 -8.37
CA SER A 110 -16.00 2.40 -7.00
C SER A 110 -16.24 1.30 -5.96
N ASP A 111 -17.36 0.59 -6.04
CA ASP A 111 -17.70 -0.45 -5.07
C ASP A 111 -16.79 -1.68 -5.24
N THR A 112 -16.54 -2.09 -6.49
CA THR A 112 -15.59 -3.17 -6.79
C THR A 112 -14.18 -2.82 -6.34
N LEU A 113 -13.71 -1.61 -6.64
CA LEU A 113 -12.39 -1.14 -6.22
C LEU A 113 -12.28 -1.01 -4.69
N THR A 114 -13.34 -0.57 -4.02
CA THR A 114 -13.37 -0.46 -2.56
C THR A 114 -13.21 -1.83 -1.90
N GLU A 115 -13.95 -2.84 -2.39
CA GLU A 115 -13.83 -4.21 -1.85
C GLU A 115 -12.45 -4.82 -2.15
N LEU A 116 -11.91 -4.60 -3.36
CA LEU A 116 -10.57 -5.04 -3.71
C LEU A 116 -9.51 -4.37 -2.82
N GLN A 117 -9.61 -3.06 -2.57
CA GLN A 117 -8.72 -2.35 -1.66
C GLN A 117 -8.81 -2.88 -0.23
N ARG A 118 -10.02 -3.20 0.25
CA ARG A 118 -10.21 -3.78 1.57
C ARG A 118 -9.50 -5.12 1.70
N ARG A 119 -9.69 -6.03 0.74
CA ARG A 119 -9.04 -7.35 0.69
C ARG A 119 -7.53 -7.23 0.58
N TYR A 120 -7.06 -6.35 -0.28
CA TYR A 120 -5.64 -6.10 -0.50
C TYR A 120 -4.92 -5.53 0.73
N THR A 121 -5.57 -4.65 1.49
CA THR A 121 -4.97 -4.06 2.69
C THR A 121 -5.10 -4.94 3.93
N ALA A 122 -5.99 -5.94 3.93
CA ALA A 122 -6.27 -6.79 5.07
C ALA A 122 -5.02 -7.48 5.65
N PRO A 123 -4.10 -8.08 4.86
CA PRO A 123 -2.91 -8.73 5.42
C PRO A 123 -2.03 -7.79 6.25
N LEU A 124 -1.86 -6.53 5.81
CA LEU A 124 -1.15 -5.53 6.61
C LEU A 124 -1.91 -5.19 7.88
N MET A 125 -3.23 -5.00 7.78
CA MET A 125 -4.05 -4.63 8.94
C MET A 125 -4.03 -5.71 10.01
N ASP A 126 -4.07 -6.99 9.61
CA ASP A 126 -3.99 -8.13 10.52
C ASP A 126 -2.62 -8.20 11.23
N VAL A 127 -1.53 -7.96 10.49
CA VAL A 127 -0.17 -7.91 11.06
C VAL A 127 -0.04 -6.76 12.06
N LEU A 128 -0.56 -5.57 11.74
CA LEU A 128 -0.49 -4.41 12.63
C LEU A 128 -1.38 -4.59 13.87
N ALA A 129 -2.61 -5.11 13.70
CA ALA A 129 -3.52 -5.38 14.82
C ALA A 129 -2.89 -6.37 15.81
N ARG A 130 -2.37 -7.50 15.31
CA ARG A 130 -1.64 -8.46 16.14
C ARG A 130 -0.40 -7.83 16.77
N GLY A 131 0.29 -6.95 16.04
CA GLY A 131 1.43 -6.22 16.58
C GLY A 131 1.06 -5.32 17.76
N GLN A 132 -0.12 -4.68 17.73
CA GLN A 132 -0.65 -3.90 18.86
C GLN A 132 -0.99 -4.79 20.05
N GLU A 133 -1.66 -5.94 19.82
CA GLU A 133 -1.98 -6.92 20.89
C GLU A 133 -0.73 -7.45 21.59
N LEU A 134 0.36 -7.66 20.85
CA LEU A 134 1.65 -8.13 21.37
C LEU A 134 2.54 -7.01 21.95
N GLY A 135 2.12 -5.74 21.84
CA GLY A 135 2.94 -4.60 22.27
C GLY A 135 4.15 -4.31 21.37
N HIS A 136 4.23 -4.89 20.18
CA HIS A 136 5.30 -4.66 19.22
C HIS A 136 5.01 -3.44 18.29
N VAL A 137 3.73 -3.06 18.18
CA VAL A 137 3.25 -1.89 17.45
C VAL A 137 2.53 -0.98 18.45
N ARG A 138 2.71 0.31 18.31
CA ARG A 138 2.11 1.30 19.19
C ARG A 138 0.58 1.26 19.15
N GLY A 139 -0.05 1.35 20.32
CA GLY A 139 -1.51 1.28 20.47
C GLY A 139 -2.22 2.65 20.49
N ASP A 140 -1.45 3.74 20.55
CA ASP A 140 -1.97 5.10 20.65
C ASP A 140 -2.40 5.71 19.31
N ILE A 141 -2.06 5.05 18.18
CA ILE A 141 -2.47 5.42 16.83
C ILE A 141 -3.50 4.40 16.31
N PRO A 142 -4.66 4.86 15.80
CA PRO A 142 -5.65 3.95 15.24
C PRO A 142 -5.15 3.28 13.97
N LEU A 143 -5.48 1.99 13.77
CA LEU A 143 -5.05 1.18 12.63
C LEU A 143 -5.34 1.82 11.27
N ARG A 144 -6.47 2.53 11.13
CA ARG A 144 -6.79 3.26 9.87
C ARG A 144 -5.72 4.30 9.50
N LEU A 145 -5.14 4.97 10.49
CA LEU A 145 -4.09 5.96 10.27
C LEU A 145 -2.75 5.28 9.98
N MET A 146 -2.46 4.16 10.67
CA MET A 146 -1.29 3.33 10.35
C MET A 146 -1.34 2.78 8.92
N ARG A 147 -2.51 2.37 8.44
CA ARG A 147 -2.70 2.01 7.04
C ARG A 147 -2.25 3.13 6.10
N SER A 148 -2.76 4.34 6.34
CA SER A 148 -2.40 5.51 5.52
C SER A 148 -0.92 5.86 5.63
N LEU A 149 -0.33 5.73 6.82
CA LEU A 149 1.10 5.95 7.05
C LEU A 149 1.96 4.97 6.25
N VAL A 150 1.55 3.71 6.12
CA VAL A 150 2.32 2.69 5.40
C VAL A 150 2.10 2.78 3.89
N PHE A 151 0.85 2.83 3.43
CA PHE A 151 0.56 2.85 1.99
C PHE A 151 0.88 4.19 1.33
N GLY A 152 0.74 5.32 2.02
CA GLY A 152 0.99 6.65 1.45
C GLY A 152 2.40 6.81 0.87
N PRO A 153 3.48 6.56 1.63
CA PRO A 153 4.84 6.61 1.10
C PRO A 153 5.10 5.59 -0.03
N MET A 154 4.54 4.39 0.06
CA MET A 154 4.65 3.40 -1.02
C MET A 154 3.97 3.87 -2.29
N GLU A 155 2.76 4.44 -2.20
CA GLU A 155 2.04 5.04 -3.34
C GLU A 155 2.84 6.20 -3.94
N HIS A 156 3.51 7.01 -3.12
CA HIS A 156 4.34 8.10 -3.62
C HIS A 156 5.52 7.58 -4.46
N VAL A 157 6.19 6.53 -4.01
CA VAL A 157 7.25 5.87 -4.81
C VAL A 157 6.71 5.35 -6.15
N LEU A 158 5.49 4.79 -6.16
CA LEU A 158 4.85 4.35 -7.41
C LEU A 158 4.53 5.52 -8.35
N TRP A 159 4.05 6.63 -7.80
CA TRP A 159 3.80 7.86 -8.55
C TRP A 159 5.08 8.40 -9.21
N ASP A 160 6.16 8.52 -8.44
CA ASP A 160 7.44 9.01 -8.95
C ASP A 160 7.97 8.14 -10.08
N ALA A 161 7.91 6.81 -9.92
CA ALA A 161 8.33 5.87 -10.96
C ALA A 161 7.47 5.98 -12.23
N THR A 162 6.16 6.18 -12.06
CA THR A 162 5.20 6.29 -13.17
C THR A 162 5.39 7.62 -13.93
N LEU A 163 5.48 8.74 -13.22
CA LEU A 163 5.66 10.07 -13.80
C LEU A 163 7.01 10.20 -14.52
N ALA A 164 8.06 9.66 -13.93
CA ALA A 164 9.39 9.68 -14.54
C ALA A 164 9.53 8.70 -15.72
N LYS A 165 8.50 7.88 -16.02
CA LYS A 165 8.56 6.78 -17.00
C LYS A 165 9.81 5.89 -16.80
N ARG A 166 10.27 5.78 -15.57
CA ARG A 166 11.52 5.13 -15.23
C ARG A 166 11.26 3.69 -14.81
N ARG A 167 11.91 2.74 -15.48
CA ARG A 167 11.98 1.37 -14.98
C ARG A 167 13.07 1.29 -13.93
N LEU A 168 12.69 0.93 -12.72
CA LEU A 168 13.63 0.68 -11.63
C LEU A 168 14.21 -0.73 -11.76
N SER A 169 15.51 -0.87 -11.50
CA SER A 169 16.12 -2.20 -11.38
C SER A 169 15.64 -2.88 -10.09
N GLN A 170 15.74 -4.22 -10.04
CA GLN A 170 15.40 -4.98 -8.84
C GLN A 170 16.16 -4.49 -7.61
N THR A 171 17.45 -4.18 -7.76
CA THR A 171 18.29 -3.65 -6.68
C THR A 171 17.77 -2.30 -6.16
N GLN A 172 17.37 -1.40 -7.05
CA GLN A 172 16.79 -0.10 -6.65
C GLN A 172 15.48 -0.28 -5.89
N ILE A 173 14.61 -1.18 -6.36
CA ILE A 173 13.34 -1.52 -5.68
C ILE A 173 13.62 -2.06 -4.28
N ASP A 174 14.55 -3.00 -4.16
CA ASP A 174 14.91 -3.61 -2.87
C ASP A 174 15.55 -2.61 -1.91
N THR A 175 16.39 -1.71 -2.40
CA THR A 175 16.96 -0.62 -1.60
C THR A 175 15.87 0.30 -1.07
N THR A 176 15.00 0.81 -1.95
CA THR A 176 13.88 1.69 -1.55
C THR A 176 12.93 0.98 -0.57
N ALA A 177 12.64 -0.31 -0.80
CA ALA A 177 11.82 -1.09 0.12
C ALA A 177 12.45 -1.18 1.52
N ASN A 178 13.77 -1.43 1.60
CA ASN A 178 14.47 -1.50 2.88
C ASN A 178 14.49 -0.16 3.61
N GLU A 179 14.74 0.94 2.90
CA GLU A 179 14.70 2.30 3.45
C GLU A 179 13.31 2.63 4.02
N LEU A 180 12.24 2.34 3.27
CA LEU A 180 10.88 2.53 3.74
C LEU A 180 10.55 1.66 4.95
N ILE A 181 10.98 0.39 4.97
CA ILE A 181 10.77 -0.50 6.11
C ILE A 181 11.39 0.07 7.37
N GLU A 182 12.63 0.55 7.31
CA GLU A 182 13.30 1.11 8.49
C GLU A 182 12.58 2.38 9.01
N VAL A 183 12.27 3.32 8.13
CA VAL A 183 11.59 4.57 8.51
C VAL A 183 10.19 4.30 9.06
N LEU A 184 9.39 3.49 8.36
CA LEU A 184 8.03 3.18 8.74
C LEU A 184 7.97 2.36 10.02
N TRP A 185 8.91 1.42 10.21
CA TRP A 185 8.95 0.60 11.41
C TRP A 185 9.21 1.44 12.66
N VAL A 186 10.13 2.39 12.59
CA VAL A 186 10.36 3.34 13.70
C VAL A 186 9.09 4.11 14.07
N ALA A 187 8.31 4.53 13.06
CA ALA A 187 7.05 5.24 13.31
C ALA A 187 5.94 4.34 13.90
N LEU A 188 6.00 3.03 13.62
CA LEU A 188 5.02 2.04 14.08
C LEU A 188 5.37 1.46 15.46
N GLN A 189 6.63 1.50 15.87
CA GLN A 189 7.05 1.00 17.19
C GLN A 189 6.39 1.76 18.34
N PRO A 190 6.15 1.12 19.48
CA PRO A 190 5.77 1.82 20.70
C PRO A 190 6.81 2.89 21.02
N PRO A 191 6.41 4.05 21.56
CA PRO A 191 7.37 5.00 22.10
C PRO A 191 8.22 4.28 23.15
N ASP A 192 9.53 4.51 23.11
CA ASP A 192 10.43 3.91 24.10
C ASP A 192 9.97 4.30 25.50
N ALA A 193 9.52 3.31 26.29
CA ALA A 193 9.00 3.52 27.62
C ALA A 193 10.06 4.20 28.53
N ASN A 194 11.35 3.91 28.30
CA ASN A 194 12.44 4.56 29.02
C ASN A 194 12.61 6.02 28.59
N ALA A 195 12.51 6.31 27.29
CA ALA A 195 12.58 7.70 26.80
C ALA A 195 11.39 8.52 27.26
N ALA A 196 10.18 7.92 27.29
CA ALA A 196 8.99 8.57 27.82
C ALA A 196 9.13 8.86 29.34
N ALA A 197 9.60 7.87 30.11
CA ALA A 197 9.84 8.02 31.55
C ALA A 197 10.91 9.08 31.85
N LEU A 198 12.01 9.11 31.08
CA LEU A 198 13.04 10.16 31.21
C LEU A 198 12.52 11.53 30.86
N THR A 199 11.67 11.67 29.88
CA THR A 199 11.05 12.93 29.49
C THR A 199 10.12 13.44 30.61
N GLN A 200 9.29 12.53 31.17
CA GLN A 200 8.42 12.87 32.28
C GLN A 200 9.22 13.26 33.51
N PHE A 201 10.23 12.47 33.87
CA PHE A 201 11.12 12.77 34.99
C PHE A 201 11.79 14.16 34.86
N ARG A 202 12.27 14.50 33.65
CA ARG A 202 12.84 15.83 33.39
C ARG A 202 11.81 16.94 33.58
N GLN A 203 10.58 16.76 33.13
CA GLN A 203 9.51 17.73 33.33
C GLN A 203 9.16 17.90 34.81
N ASP A 204 9.09 16.82 35.57
CA ASP A 204 8.80 16.84 36.99
C ASP A 204 9.92 17.58 37.78
N VAL A 205 11.18 17.35 37.41
CA VAL A 205 12.33 18.06 38.01
C VAL A 205 12.30 19.56 37.68
N GLU A 206 12.01 19.92 36.44
CA GLU A 206 11.90 21.32 36.01
C GLU A 206 10.75 22.05 36.74
N GLU A 207 9.64 21.36 36.96
CA GLU A 207 8.50 21.91 37.70
C GLU A 207 8.81 22.07 39.19
N ALA A 208 9.43 21.07 39.83
CA ALA A 208 9.86 21.13 41.20
C ALA A 208 10.88 22.28 41.45
N SER A 209 11.85 22.44 40.53
CA SER A 209 12.82 23.53 40.58
C SER A 209 12.15 24.90 40.50
N ARG A 210 11.17 25.06 39.59
CA ARG A 210 10.40 26.31 39.48
C ARG A 210 9.59 26.62 40.73
N ARG A 211 8.99 25.63 41.36
CA ARG A 211 8.25 25.80 42.63
C ARG A 211 9.20 26.25 43.76
N PHE A 212 10.34 25.60 43.89
CA PHE A 212 11.35 25.96 44.88
C PHE A 212 11.87 27.38 44.70
N GLU A 213 12.16 27.81 43.48
CA GLU A 213 12.58 29.21 43.20
C GLU A 213 11.49 30.25 43.57
N GLN A 214 10.22 29.93 43.35
CA GLN A 214 9.09 30.79 43.68
C GLN A 214 8.90 30.91 45.20
N GLU A 215 9.05 29.82 45.94
CA GLU A 215 8.98 29.80 47.41
C GLU A 215 10.14 30.57 48.03
N THR A 216 11.34 30.39 47.50
CA THR A 216 12.52 31.12 47.97
C THR A 216 12.38 32.64 47.76
N LYS A 217 11.83 33.08 46.61
CA LYS A 217 11.56 34.50 46.34
C LYS A 217 10.44 35.11 47.19
N ARG A 218 9.53 34.29 47.75
CA ARG A 218 8.46 34.75 48.66
C ARG A 218 8.92 34.85 50.12
N ALA A 219 10.01 34.17 50.47
CA ALA A 219 10.57 34.14 51.81
C ALA A 219 11.66 35.22 52.06
N THR A 220 12.04 35.92 50.98
CA THR A 220 12.97 37.07 51.05
C THR A 220 12.25 38.40 50.88
#